data_5218e04673534c05e68e8b24bff26bd9
#
_entry.id   5218e04673534c05e68e8b24bff26bd9
#
_cell.length_a   1.000
_cell.length_b   1.000
_cell.length_c   1.000
_cell.angle_alpha   90.00
_cell.angle_beta   90.00
_cell.angle_gamma   90.00
#
_symmetry.space_group_name_H-M   'P 1'
#
loop_
_entity.id
_entity.type
_entity.pdbx_description
1 polymer ?
#
loop_
_entity_poly.entity_id
_entity_poly.type
_entity_poly.pdbx_seq_one_letter_code
_entity_poly.pdbx_strand_id
1 'polypeptide(L)'
;MSIFPHMHLLGKEMECFAVTPTNDTINLVRINKWDFEWQGAYLYKKFLKIPAGSIIYAFGSYDNTASITNPNPVLVQSGLNTDDEMFVFIFQFLDYEIGDENIVLENTSLPASIFDNTIGLSKKLIYETNLLGQQIKSIKNMPKLMIFDDGSVEKRVIID
;
A
#
# COMPACT_ATOMS: atom_id res chain seq x y z
N MET A 1 7.43 -6.07 3.93
CA MET A 1 6.83 -5.79 5.25
C MET A 1 5.97 -4.55 5.15
N SER A 2 4.72 -4.59 5.60
CA SER A 2 3.79 -3.45 5.53
C SER A 2 2.80 -3.51 6.69
N ILE A 3 2.15 -2.37 6.94
CA ILE A 3 1.04 -2.25 7.85
C ILE A 3 -0.11 -1.55 7.14
N PHE A 4 -1.33 -2.06 7.29
CA PHE A 4 -2.55 -1.45 6.77
C PHE A 4 -3.48 -1.11 7.95
N PRO A 5 -3.52 0.15 8.37
CA PRO A 5 -4.47 0.65 9.37
C PRO A 5 -5.83 0.86 8.73
N HIS A 6 -6.90 0.60 9.49
CA HIS A 6 -8.27 0.81 9.05
C HIS A 6 -9.18 1.23 10.19
N MET A 7 -9.93 2.30 9.98
CA MET A 7 -11.06 2.77 10.79
C MET A 7 -12.18 3.24 9.86
N HIS A 8 -13.38 3.40 10.39
CA HIS A 8 -14.48 4.00 9.65
C HIS A 8 -14.57 5.52 9.86
N LEU A 9 -15.73 6.11 9.53
CA LEU A 9 -15.92 7.56 9.37
C LEU A 9 -15.65 8.40 10.61
N LEU A 10 -15.87 7.86 11.82
CA LEU A 10 -15.70 8.60 13.08
C LEU A 10 -14.25 8.64 13.55
N GLY A 11 -13.34 7.89 12.90
CA GLY A 11 -11.93 7.85 13.24
C GLY A 11 -11.25 9.21 13.15
N LYS A 12 -10.31 9.48 14.06
CA LYS A 12 -9.52 10.72 14.10
C LYS A 12 -8.03 10.47 14.06
N GLU A 13 -7.55 9.57 14.87
CA GLU A 13 -6.13 9.29 14.99
C GLU A 13 -5.92 7.79 15.20
N MET A 14 -4.79 7.28 14.72
CA MET A 14 -4.36 5.91 14.94
C MET A 14 -2.88 5.86 15.26
N GLU A 15 -2.50 5.00 16.18
CA GLU A 15 -1.11 4.73 16.51
C GLU A 15 -0.93 3.25 16.77
N CYS A 16 0.19 2.72 16.28
CA CYS A 16 0.61 1.36 16.57
C CYS A 16 2.12 1.30 16.81
N PHE A 17 2.52 0.63 17.88
CA PHE A 17 3.92 0.41 18.21
C PHE A 17 4.11 -0.94 18.91
N ALA A 18 5.33 -1.45 18.89
CA ALA A 18 5.72 -2.63 19.65
C ALA A 18 6.61 -2.23 20.84
N VAL A 19 6.40 -2.89 21.97
CA VAL A 19 7.31 -2.81 23.12
C VAL A 19 8.06 -4.13 23.20
N THR A 20 9.38 -4.06 23.16
CA THR A 20 10.26 -5.22 23.20
C THR A 20 10.37 -5.80 24.62
N PRO A 21 10.87 -7.04 24.79
CA PRO A 21 11.17 -7.59 26.12
C PRO A 21 12.17 -6.77 26.94
N THR A 22 12.96 -5.90 26.28
CA THR A 22 13.91 -4.95 26.92
C THR A 22 13.30 -3.58 27.20
N ASN A 23 11.97 -3.43 27.04
CA ASN A 23 11.21 -2.18 27.19
C ASN A 23 11.57 -1.08 26.18
N ASP A 24 12.18 -1.44 25.07
CA ASP A 24 12.38 -0.49 23.96
C ASP A 24 11.10 -0.38 23.14
N THR A 25 10.81 0.81 22.63
CA THR A 25 9.64 1.06 21.77
C THR A 25 10.05 1.09 20.30
N ILE A 26 9.35 0.31 19.47
CA ILE A 26 9.48 0.30 18.02
C ILE A 26 8.20 0.86 17.44
N ASN A 27 8.26 2.09 16.90
CA ASN A 27 7.11 2.72 16.25
C ASN A 27 6.79 2.01 14.93
N LEU A 28 5.54 1.64 14.73
CA LEU A 28 5.07 0.95 13.52
C LEU A 28 4.35 1.92 12.59
N VAL A 29 3.34 2.62 13.08
CA VAL A 29 2.65 3.66 12.31
C VAL A 29 2.00 4.66 13.25
N ARG A 30 1.96 5.93 12.84
CA ARG A 30 1.16 6.96 13.50
C ARG A 30 0.48 7.83 12.45
N ILE A 31 -0.84 7.97 12.57
CA ILE A 31 -1.70 8.80 11.75
C ILE A 31 -2.37 9.81 12.66
N ASN A 32 -1.94 11.07 12.59
CA ASN A 32 -2.44 12.14 13.44
C ASN A 32 -3.74 12.78 12.91
N LYS A 33 -4.14 12.43 11.71
CA LYS A 33 -5.40 12.85 11.09
C LYS A 33 -5.84 11.73 10.17
N TRP A 34 -6.80 10.95 10.65
CA TRP A 34 -7.41 9.89 9.86
C TRP A 34 -8.28 10.49 8.76
N ASP A 35 -8.21 9.91 7.59
CA ASP A 35 -9.06 10.22 6.45
C ASP A 35 -9.57 8.90 5.86
N PHE A 36 -10.88 8.68 5.95
CA PHE A 36 -11.52 7.45 5.47
C PHE A 36 -11.34 7.26 3.96
N GLU A 37 -11.29 8.35 3.18
CA GLU A 37 -11.09 8.30 1.73
C GLU A 37 -9.64 8.04 1.34
N TRP A 38 -8.69 8.19 2.29
CA TRP A 38 -7.27 8.02 2.09
C TRP A 38 -6.72 6.84 2.89
N GLN A 39 -7.09 5.62 2.49
CA GLN A 39 -6.65 4.39 3.14
C GLN A 39 -5.65 3.63 2.27
N GLY A 40 -4.59 3.11 2.87
CA GLY A 40 -3.60 2.37 2.13
C GLY A 40 -2.64 1.58 3.01
N ALA A 41 -1.89 0.69 2.36
CA ALA A 41 -0.80 -0.02 3.01
C ALA A 41 0.43 0.88 3.11
N TYR A 42 0.97 1.01 4.30
CA TYR A 42 2.25 1.68 4.56
C TYR A 42 3.37 0.67 4.43
N LEU A 43 4.21 0.84 3.42
CA LEU A 43 5.39 0.03 3.19
C LEU A 43 6.58 0.64 3.94
N TYR A 44 7.31 -0.19 4.67
CA TYR A 44 8.53 0.27 5.33
C TYR A 44 9.67 0.38 4.32
N LYS A 45 10.50 1.41 4.46
CA LYS A 45 11.68 1.63 3.60
C LYS A 45 12.76 0.55 3.74
N LYS A 46 12.76 -0.13 4.88
CA LYS A 46 13.62 -1.27 5.19
C LYS A 46 12.87 -2.25 6.07
N PHE A 47 13.34 -3.47 6.16
CA PHE A 47 12.76 -4.42 7.09
C PHE A 47 12.91 -3.95 8.53
N LEU A 48 11.82 -4.01 9.28
CA LEU A 48 11.76 -3.61 10.68
C LEU A 48 11.72 -4.89 11.52
N LYS A 49 12.79 -5.12 12.27
CA LYS A 49 12.88 -6.27 13.16
C LYS A 49 12.06 -6.04 14.43
N ILE A 50 11.12 -6.92 14.68
CA ILE A 50 10.36 -6.97 15.93
C ILE A 50 10.81 -8.21 16.68
N PRO A 51 11.52 -8.09 17.84
CA PRO A 51 12.00 -9.23 18.60
C PRO A 51 10.87 -10.13 19.09
N ALA A 52 11.12 -11.44 19.16
CA ALA A 52 10.18 -12.37 19.74
C ALA A 52 9.86 -11.99 21.21
N GLY A 53 8.59 -12.11 21.60
CA GLY A 53 8.10 -11.69 22.93
C GLY A 53 7.77 -10.20 23.03
N SER A 54 7.89 -9.42 21.95
CA SER A 54 7.38 -8.04 21.91
C SER A 54 5.85 -8.03 21.97
N ILE A 55 5.30 -7.00 22.62
CA ILE A 55 3.85 -6.76 22.70
C ILE A 55 3.51 -5.60 21.76
N ILE A 56 2.54 -5.82 20.88
CA ILE A 56 2.04 -4.77 19.98
C ILE A 56 0.89 -4.05 20.66
N TYR A 57 1.00 -2.72 20.72
CA TYR A 57 -0.02 -1.82 21.20
C TYR A 57 -0.61 -1.06 20.02
N ALA A 58 -1.93 -0.93 20.02
CA ALA A 58 -2.68 -0.18 19.03
C ALA A 58 -3.69 0.72 19.72
N PHE A 59 -3.72 1.99 19.31
CA PHE A 59 -4.62 3.02 19.83
C PHE A 59 -5.32 3.73 18.69
N GLY A 60 -6.55 4.12 18.92
CA GLY A 60 -7.32 4.95 18.02
C GLY A 60 -8.21 5.90 18.80
N SER A 61 -8.46 7.07 18.24
CA SER A 61 -9.43 8.01 18.77
C SER A 61 -10.55 8.24 17.76
N TYR A 62 -11.74 8.53 18.28
CA TYR A 62 -12.97 8.74 17.52
C TYR A 62 -13.63 10.03 17.94
N ASP A 63 -14.38 10.62 17.03
CA ASP A 63 -15.19 11.80 17.32
C ASP A 63 -16.61 11.59 16.78
N ASN A 64 -17.53 11.29 17.69
CA ASN A 64 -18.95 11.18 17.41
C ASN A 64 -19.73 12.42 17.96
N THR A 65 -19.12 13.60 17.90
CA THR A 65 -19.80 14.85 18.24
C THR A 65 -20.51 15.43 17.02
N ALA A 66 -21.49 16.31 17.29
CA ALA A 66 -22.21 16.99 16.23
C ALA A 66 -21.27 17.90 15.42
N SER A 67 -21.27 17.76 14.10
CA SER A 67 -20.44 18.52 13.16
C SER A 67 -21.14 18.69 11.81
N ILE A 68 -20.49 19.36 10.86
CA ILE A 68 -21.01 19.49 9.49
C ILE A 68 -21.14 18.10 8.83
N THR A 69 -20.18 17.20 9.07
CA THR A 69 -20.16 15.85 8.50
C THR A 69 -20.93 14.83 9.35
N ASN A 70 -21.26 15.17 10.60
CA ASN A 70 -22.05 14.35 11.51
C ASN A 70 -23.10 15.23 12.24
N PRO A 71 -24.12 15.74 11.52
CA PRO A 71 -25.04 16.73 12.10
C PRO A 71 -25.98 16.17 13.17
N ASN A 72 -26.22 14.86 13.15
CA ASN A 72 -27.13 14.17 14.09
C ASN A 72 -26.42 12.89 14.61
N PRO A 73 -25.51 13.03 15.58
CA PRO A 73 -24.81 11.89 16.14
C PRO A 73 -25.76 10.85 16.71
N VAL A 74 -25.54 9.59 16.36
CA VAL A 74 -26.28 8.44 16.88
C VAL A 74 -25.31 7.49 17.60
N LEU A 75 -25.86 6.57 18.39
CA LEU A 75 -25.06 5.51 18.97
C LEU A 75 -24.54 4.61 17.85
N VAL A 76 -23.23 4.46 17.78
CA VAL A 76 -22.55 3.61 16.79
C VAL A 76 -22.07 2.34 17.46
N GLN A 77 -22.21 1.22 16.76
CA GLN A 77 -21.74 -0.11 17.20
C GLN A 77 -20.55 -0.55 16.34
N SER A 78 -19.82 -1.54 16.82
CA SER A 78 -18.80 -2.18 16.01
C SER A 78 -19.47 -3.05 14.92
N GLY A 79 -19.01 -2.92 13.67
CA GLY A 79 -19.58 -3.66 12.56
C GLY A 79 -18.80 -3.47 11.25
N LEU A 80 -19.37 -4.01 10.17
CA LEU A 80 -18.75 -4.04 8.84
C LEU A 80 -19.25 -2.95 7.89
N ASN A 81 -20.37 -2.28 8.24
CA ASN A 81 -20.88 -1.21 7.40
C ASN A 81 -20.08 0.08 7.67
N THR A 82 -20.05 0.97 6.71
CA THR A 82 -19.27 2.21 6.78
C THR A 82 -19.75 3.15 7.91
N ASP A 83 -21.01 3.07 8.30
CA ASP A 83 -21.64 3.80 9.40
C ASP A 83 -21.50 3.11 10.77
N ASP A 84 -21.08 1.86 10.80
CA ASP A 84 -20.58 1.20 12.01
C ASP A 84 -19.16 1.69 12.34
N GLU A 85 -18.55 1.21 13.44
CA GLU A 85 -17.15 1.46 13.72
C GLU A 85 -16.29 0.19 13.62
N MET A 86 -15.07 0.41 13.12
CA MET A 86 -14.05 -0.62 13.00
C MET A 86 -12.69 -0.06 13.39
N PHE A 87 -11.88 -0.89 14.02
CA PHE A 87 -10.49 -0.58 14.38
C PHE A 87 -9.62 -1.78 14.10
N VAL A 88 -8.85 -1.71 13.02
CA VAL A 88 -8.04 -2.84 12.53
C VAL A 88 -6.65 -2.40 12.11
N PHE A 89 -5.65 -3.22 12.44
CA PHE A 89 -4.33 -3.16 11.84
C PHE A 89 -4.03 -4.52 11.21
N ILE A 90 -3.75 -4.53 9.91
CA ILE A 90 -3.32 -5.73 9.19
C ILE A 90 -1.81 -5.63 8.98
N PHE A 91 -1.08 -6.65 9.42
CA PHE A 91 0.38 -6.73 9.30
C PHE A 91 0.76 -7.73 8.21
N GLN A 92 1.67 -7.32 7.35
CA GLN A 92 2.37 -8.21 6.45
C GLN A 92 3.82 -8.34 6.93
N PHE A 93 4.22 -9.53 7.32
CA PHE A 93 5.53 -9.81 7.89
C PHE A 93 6.16 -11.08 7.29
N LEU A 94 7.45 -11.26 7.53
CA LEU A 94 8.23 -12.43 7.16
C LEU A 94 8.93 -12.95 8.41
N ASP A 95 9.26 -14.22 8.43
CA ASP A 95 10.16 -14.77 9.43
C ASP A 95 11.54 -14.13 9.27
N TYR A 96 12.17 -13.83 10.42
CA TYR A 96 13.44 -13.12 10.44
C TYR A 96 14.60 -14.03 10.06
N GLU A 97 15.41 -13.59 9.09
CA GLU A 97 16.74 -14.13 8.81
C GLU A 97 17.83 -13.13 9.20
N ILE A 98 19.02 -13.64 9.59
CA ILE A 98 20.13 -12.77 10.02
C ILE A 98 20.55 -11.87 8.85
N GLY A 99 20.50 -10.56 9.08
CA GLY A 99 20.88 -9.57 8.08
C GLY A 99 19.70 -8.86 7.40
N ASP A 100 18.47 -9.32 7.59
CA ASP A 100 17.27 -8.70 7.00
C ASP A 100 17.14 -7.22 7.35
N GLU A 101 17.57 -6.81 8.54
CA GLU A 101 17.55 -5.42 8.99
C GLU A 101 18.41 -4.48 8.12
N ASN A 102 19.32 -5.04 7.32
CA ASN A 102 20.17 -4.27 6.41
C ASN A 102 19.55 -4.13 5.01
N ILE A 103 18.46 -4.84 4.72
CA ILE A 103 17.77 -4.79 3.43
C ILE A 103 16.96 -3.50 3.35
N VAL A 104 17.29 -2.65 2.38
CA VAL A 104 16.56 -1.44 2.04
C VAL A 104 15.58 -1.76 0.93
N LEU A 105 14.29 -1.60 1.19
CA LEU A 105 13.21 -1.89 0.24
C LEU A 105 12.93 -0.71 -0.69
N GLU A 106 13.29 0.50 -0.27
CA GLU A 106 13.16 1.70 -1.10
C GLU A 106 14.45 1.93 -1.87
N ASN A 107 14.39 1.79 -3.19
CA ASN A 107 15.49 2.17 -4.06
C ASN A 107 15.39 3.66 -4.40
N THR A 108 16.00 4.51 -3.58
CA THR A 108 16.00 5.97 -3.74
C THR A 108 16.79 6.45 -4.96
N SER A 109 17.53 5.57 -5.64
CA SER A 109 18.35 5.91 -6.81
C SER A 109 17.63 5.76 -8.16
N LEU A 110 16.42 5.21 -8.16
CA LEU A 110 15.62 5.12 -9.38
C LEU A 110 14.60 6.27 -9.40
N PRO A 111 14.59 7.11 -10.45
CA PRO A 111 13.51 8.07 -10.65
C PRO A 111 12.19 7.30 -10.78
N ALA A 112 11.10 7.87 -10.24
CA ALA A 112 9.76 7.25 -10.18
C ALA A 112 9.17 6.82 -11.56
N SER A 113 9.89 7.08 -12.64
CA SER A 113 9.50 6.74 -14.02
C SER A 113 10.10 5.45 -14.56
N ILE A 114 10.91 4.72 -13.78
CA ILE A 114 11.57 3.50 -14.28
C ILE A 114 11.14 2.30 -13.45
N PHE A 115 9.97 1.76 -13.75
CA PHE A 115 9.80 0.32 -13.73
C PHE A 115 10.40 -0.23 -15.04
N ASP A 116 11.68 0.04 -15.25
CA ASP A 116 12.43 -0.66 -16.27
C ASP A 116 13.21 -1.77 -15.56
N ASN A 117 12.57 -2.91 -15.41
CA ASN A 117 13.22 -4.14 -15.00
C ASN A 117 14.13 -4.65 -16.13
N THR A 118 15.13 -3.88 -16.49
CA THR A 118 16.23 -4.39 -17.29
C THR A 118 17.31 -4.98 -16.40
N ILE A 119 17.02 -6.09 -15.72
CA ILE A 119 18.01 -7.14 -15.59
C ILE A 119 18.08 -7.76 -16.98
N GLY A 120 18.96 -7.25 -17.82
CA GLY A 120 19.68 -7.87 -18.93
C GLY A 120 19.05 -8.95 -19.80
N LEU A 121 17.74 -9.12 -19.85
CA LEU A 121 17.05 -9.93 -20.85
C LEU A 121 16.31 -8.98 -21.79
N SER A 122 16.84 -8.79 -22.98
CA SER A 122 16.16 -8.05 -24.03
C SER A 122 14.85 -8.78 -24.35
N LYS A 123 13.73 -8.31 -23.76
CA LYS A 123 12.42 -8.84 -24.10
C LYS A 123 12.14 -8.58 -25.59
N LYS A 124 11.68 -9.59 -26.27
CA LYS A 124 11.38 -9.54 -27.68
C LYS A 124 9.89 -9.32 -27.89
N LEU A 125 9.53 -8.29 -28.67
CA LEU A 125 8.15 -8.08 -29.09
C LEU A 125 7.66 -9.27 -29.90
N ILE A 126 6.56 -9.92 -29.47
CA ILE A 126 5.94 -11.02 -30.20
C ILE A 126 4.92 -10.46 -31.19
N TYR A 127 3.99 -9.64 -30.73
CA TYR A 127 2.98 -8.98 -31.59
C TYR A 127 2.36 -7.76 -30.93
N GLU A 128 1.67 -6.96 -31.73
CA GLU A 128 0.90 -5.80 -31.30
C GLU A 128 -0.61 -6.03 -31.49
N THR A 129 -1.42 -5.54 -30.53
CA THR A 129 -2.89 -5.58 -30.62
C THR A 129 -3.50 -4.21 -30.38
N ASN A 130 -4.74 -4.03 -30.82
CA ASN A 130 -5.58 -2.94 -30.35
C ASN A 130 -6.10 -3.23 -28.93
N LEU A 131 -6.85 -2.31 -28.33
CA LEU A 131 -7.42 -2.49 -26.98
C LEU A 131 -8.48 -3.61 -26.89
N LEU A 132 -8.94 -4.14 -28.03
CA LEU A 132 -9.86 -5.26 -28.10
C LEU A 132 -9.15 -6.62 -28.25
N GLY A 133 -7.79 -6.62 -28.22
CA GLY A 133 -6.98 -7.83 -28.37
C GLY A 133 -6.80 -8.32 -29.80
N GLN A 134 -7.29 -7.59 -30.80
CA GLN A 134 -7.12 -7.94 -32.22
C GLN A 134 -5.73 -7.54 -32.69
N GLN A 135 -5.01 -8.45 -33.34
CA GLN A 135 -3.66 -8.20 -33.85
C GLN A 135 -3.69 -7.10 -34.92
N ILE A 136 -2.78 -6.14 -34.81
CA ILE A 136 -2.68 -5.00 -35.72
C ILE A 136 -1.27 -4.87 -36.27
N LYS A 137 -1.17 -4.35 -37.51
CA LYS A 137 0.10 -3.80 -38.03
C LYS A 137 0.13 -2.34 -37.60
N SER A 138 1.28 -1.88 -37.09
CA SER A 138 1.50 -0.57 -36.47
C SER A 138 0.60 0.54 -37.00
N ILE A 139 -0.30 1.06 -36.17
CA ILE A 139 -1.21 2.17 -36.49
C ILE A 139 -0.76 3.36 -35.62
N LYS A 140 -0.61 4.53 -36.25
CA LYS A 140 -0.27 5.79 -35.58
C LYS A 140 -1.51 6.42 -34.95
N ASN A 141 -1.32 7.24 -33.90
CA ASN A 141 -2.37 8.01 -33.21
C ASN A 141 -3.48 7.16 -32.58
N MET A 142 -3.22 5.85 -32.37
CA MET A 142 -4.13 4.96 -31.64
C MET A 142 -3.39 4.20 -30.53
N PRO A 143 -4.05 3.98 -29.38
CA PRO A 143 -3.46 3.16 -28.32
C PRO A 143 -3.36 1.70 -28.77
N LYS A 144 -2.19 1.11 -28.54
CA LYS A 144 -1.90 -0.28 -28.83
C LYS A 144 -1.30 -0.99 -27.61
N LEU A 145 -1.45 -2.30 -27.56
CA LEU A 145 -0.79 -3.18 -26.61
C LEU A 145 0.34 -3.91 -27.32
N MET A 146 1.52 -3.85 -26.73
CA MET A 146 2.71 -4.58 -27.19
C MET A 146 2.89 -5.78 -26.26
N ILE A 147 2.92 -6.99 -26.81
CA ILE A 147 3.03 -8.23 -26.08
C ILE A 147 4.41 -8.83 -26.33
N PHE A 148 5.13 -9.13 -25.24
CA PHE A 148 6.52 -9.58 -25.27
C PHE A 148 6.64 -11.07 -24.90
N ASP A 149 7.79 -11.66 -25.21
CA ASP A 149 8.09 -13.08 -25.00
C ASP A 149 8.23 -13.49 -23.53
N ASP A 150 8.43 -12.51 -22.64
CA ASP A 150 8.43 -12.70 -21.17
C ASP A 150 7.01 -12.67 -20.57
N GLY A 151 5.96 -12.52 -21.42
CA GLY A 151 4.56 -12.40 -21.00
C GLY A 151 4.16 -10.99 -20.55
N SER A 152 5.07 -10.03 -20.57
CA SER A 152 4.75 -8.64 -20.23
C SER A 152 3.97 -7.96 -21.35
N VAL A 153 3.12 -6.99 -20.96
CA VAL A 153 2.28 -6.19 -21.87
C VAL A 153 2.53 -4.72 -21.61
N GLU A 154 2.87 -3.97 -22.66
CA GLU A 154 3.01 -2.51 -22.61
C GLU A 154 1.93 -1.83 -23.42
N LYS A 155 1.33 -0.77 -22.86
CA LYS A 155 0.42 0.11 -23.60
C LYS A 155 1.20 1.30 -24.15
N ARG A 156 1.13 1.52 -25.46
CA ARG A 156 1.77 2.67 -26.14
C ARG A 156 0.79 3.41 -27.05
N VAL A 157 1.02 4.72 -27.17
CA VAL A 157 0.41 5.59 -28.19
C VAL A 157 1.58 6.29 -28.89
N ILE A 158 1.70 6.10 -30.21
CA ILE A 158 2.67 6.83 -31.02
C ILE A 158 1.95 8.03 -31.64
N ILE A 159 2.37 9.21 -31.27
CA ILE A 159 1.83 10.48 -31.75
C ILE A 159 2.87 11.06 -32.74
N ASP A 160 2.44 11.50 -33.92
CA ASP A 160 3.28 12.23 -34.87
C ASP A 160 3.36 13.71 -34.54
#